data_114003a0cf008ed5c6f3b80da96a59e6
#
_entry.id   114003a0cf008ed5c6f3b80da96a59e6
#
_cell.length_a   1.000
_cell.length_b   1.000
_cell.length_c   1.000
_cell.angle_alpha   90.00
_cell.angle_beta   90.00
_cell.angle_gamma   90.00
#
_symmetry.space_group_name_H-M   'P 1'
#
loop_
_entity.id
_entity.type
_entity.pdbx_description
1 polymer ?
#
loop_
_entity_poly.entity_id
_entity_poly.type
_entity_poly.pdbx_seq_one_letter_code
_entity_poly.pdbx_strand_id
1 'polypeptide(L)'
;MPRRPGTMRAVLSILAVAGLTGAGVLTPASAQAVDPEPAPCPASLPEGTNCSSGRSVDGAWYWVAYPRDWNGTLIVHAHGGPRTGEPQPNDPVEDLDRFSMMVGEGYAWAGSAYRRGGYGVRMAARDTDDLRQIVWDHFGKPRRTILHGQSWGGNVAAKAAELYAVAPDGSRNYDGVILTSGLLAGGTRGYTFRADLRAVYQFYCQNHPRPTEARYPLWQGLPEGASMSRADLSARVEECTGLSISPEARTPAQAMALRNILSVTGVTADTLVAHLAWATNLFQDIVWKRLGGANPFSNSGTTYVGSDNDVALNQGVERFEADPAAVAALAYDADLTGNIVLPTLTLHARYDPTVSVSHEAIYAQTVATAGRSDLLGQVFTTEALHSRLSTPQYLAILAAMKNWLDTGQRPSASDVAALCVTFLDRSAEPCLIDTGFRPRLDTR
;
A
#
# COMPACT_ATOMS: atom_id res chain seq x y z
N MET A 1 -22.77 56.72 67.30
CA MET A 1 -23.98 56.44 68.09
C MET A 1 -25.20 56.94 67.29
N PRO A 2 -26.36 56.32 67.31
CA PRO A 2 -26.65 54.93 67.43
C PRO A 2 -27.68 54.39 66.36
N ARG A 3 -27.87 53.15 66.35
CA ARG A 3 -29.05 52.23 66.31
C ARG A 3 -29.34 51.48 65.03
N ARG A 4 -29.19 50.21 65.12
CA ARG A 4 -29.94 49.17 64.38
C ARG A 4 -31.43 49.17 64.80
N PRO A 5 -32.36 48.68 63.99
CA PRO A 5 -32.67 47.29 63.83
C PRO A 5 -33.21 46.99 62.41
N GLY A 6 -33.53 45.88 61.98
CA GLY A 6 -34.04 44.63 62.43
C GLY A 6 -34.31 43.72 61.20
N THR A 7 -34.13 42.45 61.41
CA THR A 7 -34.25 41.33 60.51
C THR A 7 -35.69 41.00 60.08
N MET A 8 -35.88 40.70 58.79
CA MET A 8 -37.02 39.89 58.39
C MET A 8 -36.55 38.88 57.34
N ARG A 9 -36.56 37.59 57.73
CA ARG A 9 -36.28 36.44 56.87
C ARG A 9 -37.52 36.15 56.02
N ALA A 10 -37.37 36.15 54.69
CA ALA A 10 -38.30 35.50 53.78
C ALA A 10 -37.70 34.20 53.31
N VAL A 11 -38.38 33.08 53.59
CA VAL A 11 -38.03 31.73 53.10
C VAL A 11 -38.63 31.60 51.71
N LEU A 12 -37.76 31.48 50.70
CA LEU A 12 -38.20 31.12 49.36
C LEU A 12 -37.78 29.68 49.08
N SER A 13 -38.78 28.78 49.06
CA SER A 13 -38.59 27.39 48.65
C SER A 13 -38.41 27.33 47.11
N ILE A 14 -37.21 26.95 46.68
CA ILE A 14 -36.94 26.67 45.25
C ILE A 14 -37.05 25.15 45.10
N LEU A 15 -38.06 24.70 44.36
CA LEU A 15 -38.15 23.34 43.82
C LEU A 15 -37.12 23.19 42.68
N ALA A 16 -36.07 22.43 42.90
CA ALA A 16 -35.14 22.01 41.87
C ALA A 16 -35.72 20.78 41.14
N VAL A 17 -36.15 20.99 39.91
CA VAL A 17 -36.43 19.88 38.97
C VAL A 17 -35.10 19.46 38.35
N ALA A 18 -34.56 18.31 38.80
CA ALA A 18 -33.40 17.68 38.21
C ALA A 18 -33.83 16.91 36.95
N GLY A 19 -33.67 17.53 35.79
CA GLY A 19 -33.75 16.83 34.49
C GLY A 19 -32.42 16.13 34.21
N LEU A 20 -32.33 14.83 34.44
CA LEU A 20 -31.24 14.00 33.95
C LEU A 20 -31.41 13.74 32.43
N THR A 21 -30.79 14.56 31.58
CA THR A 21 -30.55 14.19 30.22
C THR A 21 -29.21 13.43 30.16
N GLY A 22 -29.28 12.12 30.32
CA GLY A 22 -28.15 11.22 30.07
C GLY A 22 -27.86 11.18 28.57
N ALA A 23 -26.96 12.03 28.10
CA ALA A 23 -26.31 11.81 26.83
C ALA A 23 -25.34 10.60 27.01
N GLY A 24 -25.83 9.42 26.68
CA GLY A 24 -24.99 8.23 26.56
C GLY A 24 -23.93 8.48 25.48
N VAL A 25 -22.70 8.71 25.91
CA VAL A 25 -21.54 8.61 25.01
C VAL A 25 -21.47 7.14 24.62
N LEU A 26 -21.91 6.84 23.40
CA LEU A 26 -21.65 5.54 22.76
C LEU A 26 -20.14 5.46 22.56
N THR A 27 -19.41 4.88 23.51
CA THR A 27 -18.06 4.40 23.28
C THR A 27 -18.16 3.34 22.17
N PRO A 28 -17.41 3.47 21.07
CA PRO A 28 -17.36 2.39 20.08
C PRO A 28 -16.96 1.12 20.82
N ALA A 29 -17.73 0.05 20.65
CA ALA A 29 -17.37 -1.25 21.21
C ALA A 29 -15.97 -1.59 20.71
N SER A 30 -15.01 -1.73 21.62
CA SER A 30 -13.68 -2.24 21.26
C SER A 30 -13.89 -3.60 20.62
N ALA A 31 -13.29 -3.81 19.45
CA ALA A 31 -13.35 -5.10 18.80
C ALA A 31 -12.77 -6.14 19.75
N GLN A 32 -13.55 -7.19 20.03
CA GLN A 32 -13.10 -8.25 20.92
C GLN A 32 -11.97 -9.01 20.21
N ALA A 33 -10.82 -9.12 20.86
CA ALA A 33 -9.72 -9.96 20.36
C ALA A 33 -10.18 -11.42 20.28
N VAL A 34 -9.71 -12.12 19.24
CA VAL A 34 -9.92 -13.55 19.05
C VAL A 34 -8.56 -14.19 18.88
N ASP A 35 -8.18 -15.06 19.81
CA ASP A 35 -6.94 -15.84 19.74
C ASP A 35 -6.92 -16.72 18.49
N PRO A 36 -5.74 -17.19 18.05
CA PRO A 36 -5.66 -18.07 16.88
C PRO A 36 -6.48 -19.36 17.09
N GLU A 37 -7.54 -19.52 16.32
CA GLU A 37 -8.37 -20.72 16.30
C GLU A 37 -8.10 -21.54 15.03
N PRO A 38 -8.16 -22.90 15.08
CA PRO A 38 -8.01 -23.72 13.88
C PRO A 38 -8.99 -23.30 12.78
N ALA A 39 -8.48 -23.16 11.56
CA ALA A 39 -9.24 -22.79 10.38
C ALA A 39 -8.92 -23.75 9.23
N PRO A 40 -9.88 -23.99 8.30
CA PRO A 40 -9.63 -24.83 7.14
C PRO A 40 -8.60 -24.18 6.21
N CYS A 41 -7.49 -24.90 5.94
CA CYS A 41 -6.49 -24.39 5.01
C CYS A 41 -7.02 -24.29 3.57
N PRO A 42 -6.62 -23.26 2.80
CA PRO A 42 -6.82 -23.21 1.35
C PRO A 42 -6.26 -24.47 0.66
N ALA A 43 -6.92 -24.90 -0.41
CA ALA A 43 -6.52 -26.11 -1.17
C ALA A 43 -5.17 -25.97 -1.91
N SER A 44 -4.67 -24.73 -2.06
CA SER A 44 -3.35 -24.44 -2.65
C SER A 44 -2.18 -24.81 -1.76
N LEU A 45 -2.43 -25.01 -0.45
CA LEU A 45 -1.38 -25.34 0.51
C LEU A 45 -1.02 -26.82 0.51
N PRO A 46 0.22 -27.17 0.87
CA PRO A 46 0.65 -28.56 1.01
C PRO A 46 -0.21 -29.33 2.01
N GLU A 47 -0.42 -30.61 1.75
CA GLU A 47 -1.11 -31.51 2.67
C GLU A 47 -0.42 -31.58 4.04
N GLY A 48 -1.21 -31.51 5.10
CA GLY A 48 -0.70 -31.50 6.48
C GLY A 48 -0.26 -30.12 6.97
N THR A 49 -0.53 -29.04 6.22
CA THR A 49 -0.43 -27.67 6.72
C THR A 49 -1.50 -27.44 7.79
N ASN A 50 -1.14 -26.80 8.90
CA ASN A 50 -2.09 -26.33 9.92
C ASN A 50 -2.35 -24.85 9.75
N CYS A 51 -3.62 -24.48 9.61
CA CYS A 51 -4.05 -23.09 9.51
C CYS A 51 -4.81 -22.65 10.75
N SER A 52 -4.63 -21.39 11.12
CA SER A 52 -5.38 -20.71 12.18
C SER A 52 -5.75 -19.32 11.74
N SER A 53 -6.87 -18.82 12.23
CA SER A 53 -7.31 -17.43 12.04
C SER A 53 -7.73 -16.80 13.35
N GLY A 54 -7.69 -15.48 13.43
CA GLY A 54 -8.09 -14.75 14.61
C GLY A 54 -8.24 -13.26 14.36
N ARG A 55 -8.37 -12.50 15.44
CA ARG A 55 -8.52 -11.06 15.38
C ARG A 55 -7.68 -10.38 16.47
N SER A 56 -6.85 -9.41 16.10
CA SER A 56 -6.05 -8.66 17.07
C SER A 56 -6.91 -7.80 18.00
N VAL A 57 -6.33 -7.35 19.10
CA VAL A 57 -6.99 -6.42 20.05
C VAL A 57 -7.40 -5.10 19.39
N ASP A 58 -6.69 -4.69 18.37
CA ASP A 58 -6.97 -3.49 17.57
C ASP A 58 -7.95 -3.74 16.41
N GLY A 59 -8.45 -4.98 16.27
CA GLY A 59 -9.50 -5.34 15.34
C GLY A 59 -9.03 -5.86 13.98
N ALA A 60 -7.73 -6.06 13.76
CA ALA A 60 -7.21 -6.61 12.52
C ALA A 60 -7.43 -8.13 12.44
N TRP A 61 -8.12 -8.58 11.40
CA TRP A 61 -8.23 -10.01 11.11
C TRP A 61 -6.90 -10.54 10.58
N TYR A 62 -6.55 -11.78 10.95
CA TYR A 62 -5.30 -12.41 10.51
C TYR A 62 -5.46 -13.91 10.24
N TRP A 63 -4.55 -14.43 9.42
CA TRP A 63 -4.38 -15.84 9.17
C TRP A 63 -2.93 -16.25 9.37
N VAL A 64 -2.75 -17.51 9.82
CA VAL A 64 -1.43 -18.13 10.05
C VAL A 64 -1.46 -19.52 9.44
N ALA A 65 -0.38 -19.91 8.73
CA ALA A 65 -0.21 -21.23 8.17
C ALA A 65 1.16 -21.82 8.56
N TYR A 66 1.15 -23.02 9.14
CA TYR A 66 2.34 -23.77 9.50
C TYR A 66 2.40 -25.07 8.68
N PRO A 67 3.38 -25.24 7.76
CA PRO A 67 3.56 -26.48 7.05
C PRO A 67 4.02 -27.60 8.00
N ARG A 68 3.74 -28.88 7.62
CA ARG A 68 4.20 -30.05 8.39
C ARG A 68 5.72 -30.04 8.59
N ASP A 69 6.45 -29.76 7.51
CA ASP A 69 7.92 -29.76 7.49
C ASP A 69 8.46 -28.32 7.65
N TRP A 70 8.04 -27.66 8.74
CA TRP A 70 8.45 -26.28 9.00
C TRP A 70 9.96 -26.13 9.14
N ASN A 71 10.56 -25.24 8.37
CA ASN A 71 12.01 -24.99 8.35
C ASN A 71 12.51 -24.05 9.48
N GLY A 72 11.64 -23.64 10.41
CA GLY A 72 11.96 -22.76 11.53
C GLY A 72 11.93 -21.25 11.18
N THR A 73 11.48 -20.89 10.00
CA THR A 73 11.35 -19.48 9.57
C THR A 73 9.88 -19.09 9.43
N LEU A 74 9.53 -17.93 9.95
CA LEU A 74 8.22 -17.26 9.77
C LEU A 74 8.35 -16.14 8.75
N ILE A 75 7.42 -16.10 7.82
CA ILE A 75 7.19 -14.93 6.95
C ILE A 75 5.98 -14.17 7.48
N VAL A 76 6.17 -12.91 7.87
CA VAL A 76 5.08 -11.98 8.20
C VAL A 76 4.82 -11.12 6.98
N HIS A 77 3.63 -11.29 6.40
CA HIS A 77 3.26 -10.68 5.13
C HIS A 77 2.40 -9.43 5.33
N ALA A 78 2.80 -8.36 4.65
CA ALA A 78 2.04 -7.13 4.49
C ALA A 78 1.38 -7.11 3.11
N HIS A 79 0.04 -7.18 3.07
CA HIS A 79 -0.71 -7.28 1.82
C HIS A 79 -0.69 -5.99 0.99
N GLY A 80 -0.88 -6.13 -0.32
CA GLY A 80 -1.05 -5.03 -1.27
C GLY A 80 -2.39 -4.31 -1.10
N GLY A 81 -2.54 -3.17 -1.72
CA GLY A 81 -3.76 -2.38 -1.66
C GLY A 81 -3.47 -0.91 -1.74
N PRO A 82 -4.08 -0.06 -0.88
CA PRO A 82 -5.01 -0.34 0.22
C PRO A 82 -6.43 -0.67 -0.26
N ARG A 83 -7.09 -1.61 0.41
CA ARG A 83 -8.52 -1.90 0.23
C ARG A 83 -9.33 -0.80 0.92
N THR A 84 -10.36 -0.24 0.28
CA THR A 84 -11.14 0.87 0.84
C THR A 84 -12.37 0.43 1.64
N GLY A 85 -12.76 -0.85 1.57
CA GLY A 85 -13.88 -1.44 2.32
C GLY A 85 -13.50 -1.84 3.75
N GLU A 86 -14.52 -2.29 4.52
CA GLU A 86 -14.30 -2.89 5.82
C GLU A 86 -13.57 -4.23 5.69
N PRO A 87 -12.51 -4.48 6.47
CA PRO A 87 -11.77 -5.73 6.43
C PRO A 87 -12.64 -6.94 6.81
N GLN A 88 -12.47 -8.03 6.09
CA GLN A 88 -13.20 -9.26 6.30
C GLN A 88 -12.30 -10.37 6.88
N PRO A 89 -12.85 -11.33 7.63
CA PRO A 89 -12.08 -12.41 8.25
C PRO A 89 -11.22 -13.22 7.27
N ASN A 90 -11.67 -13.37 6.04
CA ASN A 90 -10.99 -14.17 5.01
C ASN A 90 -10.14 -13.33 4.03
N ASP A 91 -10.03 -12.02 4.21
CA ASP A 91 -9.21 -11.19 3.32
C ASP A 91 -7.74 -11.66 3.22
N PRO A 92 -7.08 -12.13 4.32
CA PRO A 92 -5.70 -12.62 4.20
C PRO A 92 -5.54 -13.92 3.41
N VAL A 93 -6.63 -14.67 3.18
CA VAL A 93 -6.60 -15.93 2.42
C VAL A 93 -6.19 -15.72 0.97
N GLU A 94 -6.57 -14.59 0.36
CA GLU A 94 -6.16 -14.26 -1.02
C GLU A 94 -4.63 -14.23 -1.16
N ASP A 95 -3.94 -13.62 -0.19
CA ASP A 95 -2.48 -13.58 -0.20
C ASP A 95 -1.85 -14.91 0.22
N LEU A 96 -2.47 -15.64 1.15
CA LEU A 96 -2.02 -16.99 1.52
C LEU A 96 -2.08 -17.95 0.33
N ASP A 97 -3.15 -17.91 -0.48
CA ASP A 97 -3.27 -18.63 -1.74
C ASP A 97 -2.18 -18.23 -2.73
N ARG A 98 -2.02 -16.92 -2.91
CA ARG A 98 -1.06 -16.34 -3.86
C ARG A 98 0.38 -16.68 -3.53
N PHE A 99 0.74 -16.71 -2.26
CA PHE A 99 2.09 -17.00 -1.76
C PHE A 99 2.21 -18.41 -1.19
N SER A 100 1.33 -19.33 -1.58
CA SER A 100 1.33 -20.74 -1.13
C SER A 100 2.66 -21.44 -1.40
N MET A 101 3.41 -21.02 -2.44
CA MET A 101 4.75 -21.53 -2.72
C MET A 101 5.73 -21.33 -1.54
N MET A 102 5.56 -20.27 -0.74
CA MET A 102 6.41 -20.06 0.45
C MET A 102 6.14 -21.14 1.51
N VAL A 103 4.86 -21.47 1.72
CA VAL A 103 4.47 -22.57 2.62
C VAL A 103 4.95 -23.91 2.07
N GLY A 104 4.90 -24.09 0.73
CA GLY A 104 5.42 -25.25 0.02
C GLY A 104 6.93 -25.49 0.22
N GLU A 105 7.71 -24.42 0.42
CA GLU A 105 9.15 -24.50 0.74
C GLU A 105 9.43 -24.52 2.26
N GLY A 106 8.41 -24.82 3.07
CA GLY A 106 8.56 -25.05 4.50
C GLY A 106 8.56 -23.78 5.36
N TYR A 107 8.23 -22.62 4.82
CA TYR A 107 8.09 -21.40 5.63
C TYR A 107 6.71 -21.36 6.31
N ALA A 108 6.66 -21.01 7.60
CA ALA A 108 5.41 -20.56 8.19
C ALA A 108 5.06 -19.19 7.62
N TRP A 109 3.78 -18.91 7.44
CA TRP A 109 3.27 -17.66 6.87
C TRP A 109 2.21 -17.06 7.78
N ALA A 110 2.22 -15.73 7.94
CA ALA A 110 1.19 -14.98 8.64
C ALA A 110 0.89 -13.68 7.89
N GLY A 111 -0.40 -13.36 7.72
CA GLY A 111 -0.87 -12.14 7.05
C GLY A 111 -2.06 -11.52 7.75
N SER A 112 -2.15 -10.18 7.68
CA SER A 112 -3.20 -9.37 8.32
C SER A 112 -4.05 -8.66 7.27
N ALA A 113 -5.38 -8.56 7.51
CA ALA A 113 -6.29 -7.71 6.74
C ALA A 113 -6.22 -6.24 7.15
N TYR A 114 -5.39 -5.90 8.15
CA TYR A 114 -5.35 -4.64 8.88
C TYR A 114 -6.67 -4.33 9.63
N ARG A 115 -6.61 -3.40 10.59
CA ARG A 115 -7.76 -3.07 11.46
C ARG A 115 -8.86 -2.27 10.77
N ARG A 116 -8.58 -1.66 9.63
CA ARG A 116 -9.53 -0.88 8.84
C ARG A 116 -9.08 -0.78 7.37
N GLY A 117 -10.03 -0.53 6.51
CA GLY A 117 -9.75 -0.18 5.13
C GLY A 117 -9.24 1.25 4.92
N GLY A 118 -8.84 1.55 3.70
CA GLY A 118 -8.32 2.83 3.26
C GLY A 118 -6.85 3.04 3.59
N TYR A 119 -6.36 4.23 3.30
CA TYR A 119 -4.95 4.59 3.41
C TYR A 119 -4.49 4.66 4.87
N GLY A 120 -3.25 4.25 5.13
CA GLY A 120 -2.61 4.34 6.44
C GLY A 120 -1.45 3.36 6.57
N VAL A 121 -0.25 3.79 6.14
CA VAL A 121 0.94 2.92 6.12
C VAL A 121 1.45 2.62 7.53
N ARG A 122 1.51 3.63 8.41
CA ARG A 122 1.93 3.40 9.81
C ARG A 122 0.96 2.49 10.57
N MET A 123 -0.33 2.67 10.35
CA MET A 123 -1.35 1.81 10.98
C MET A 123 -1.19 0.37 10.50
N ALA A 124 -1.06 0.14 9.19
CA ALA A 124 -0.84 -1.17 8.62
C ALA A 124 0.49 -1.81 9.06
N ALA A 125 1.55 -1.00 9.18
CA ALA A 125 2.85 -1.44 9.71
C ALA A 125 2.74 -1.89 11.17
N ARG A 126 1.94 -1.19 11.98
CA ARG A 126 1.66 -1.59 13.35
C ARG A 126 0.91 -2.91 13.41
N ASP A 127 -0.17 -3.07 12.63
CA ASP A 127 -0.96 -4.31 12.58
C ASP A 127 -0.13 -5.50 12.11
N THR A 128 0.85 -5.27 11.23
CA THR A 128 1.81 -6.28 10.77
C THR A 128 2.75 -6.72 11.90
N ASP A 129 3.24 -5.76 12.72
CA ASP A 129 4.10 -6.09 13.86
C ASP A 129 3.32 -6.73 15.01
N ASP A 130 2.11 -6.28 15.28
CA ASP A 130 1.23 -6.90 16.27
C ASP A 130 0.92 -8.36 15.90
N LEU A 131 0.71 -8.66 14.60
CA LEU A 131 0.57 -10.05 14.14
C LEU A 131 1.81 -10.88 14.40
N ARG A 132 3.03 -10.35 14.13
CA ARG A 132 4.27 -11.04 14.48
C ARG A 132 4.28 -11.43 15.96
N GLN A 133 3.90 -10.51 16.84
CA GLN A 133 3.88 -10.75 18.27
C GLN A 133 2.84 -11.82 18.65
N ILE A 134 1.64 -11.75 18.11
CA ILE A 134 0.60 -12.78 18.30
C ILE A 134 1.14 -14.16 17.92
N VAL A 135 1.82 -14.27 16.76
CA VAL A 135 2.40 -15.55 16.32
C VAL A 135 3.48 -16.04 17.28
N TRP A 136 4.36 -15.16 17.76
CA TRP A 136 5.41 -15.56 18.71
C TRP A 136 4.84 -15.99 20.05
N ASP A 137 3.81 -15.33 20.55
CA ASP A 137 3.19 -15.62 21.86
C ASP A 137 2.42 -16.94 21.83
N HIS A 138 1.73 -17.26 20.75
CA HIS A 138 0.89 -18.47 20.65
C HIS A 138 1.60 -19.71 20.09
N PHE A 139 2.56 -19.51 19.14
CA PHE A 139 3.24 -20.60 18.45
C PHE A 139 4.73 -20.72 18.79
N GLY A 140 5.25 -19.79 19.61
CA GLY A 140 6.65 -19.69 19.97
C GLY A 140 7.48 -18.88 18.97
N LYS A 141 8.58 -18.29 19.46
CA LYS A 141 9.50 -17.50 18.65
C LYS A 141 10.21 -18.38 17.63
N PRO A 142 10.11 -18.10 16.33
CA PRO A 142 10.82 -18.86 15.29
C PRO A 142 12.34 -18.61 15.36
N ARG A 143 13.09 -19.48 14.68
CA ARG A 143 14.53 -19.26 14.51
C ARG A 143 14.83 -17.97 13.73
N ARG A 144 13.95 -17.65 12.75
CA ARG A 144 14.00 -16.42 11.95
C ARG A 144 12.62 -15.89 11.66
N THR A 145 12.52 -14.58 11.60
CA THR A 145 11.32 -13.87 11.15
C THR A 145 11.70 -12.94 9.99
N ILE A 146 11.06 -13.11 8.84
CA ILE A 146 11.25 -12.30 7.65
C ILE A 146 9.98 -11.49 7.39
N LEU A 147 10.12 -10.17 7.24
CA LEU A 147 9.06 -9.32 6.70
C LEU A 147 8.98 -9.49 5.19
N HIS A 148 7.80 -9.74 4.67
CA HIS A 148 7.52 -9.71 3.24
C HIS A 148 6.41 -8.70 2.96
N GLY A 149 6.59 -7.86 1.96
CA GLY A 149 5.55 -6.92 1.53
C GLY A 149 5.48 -6.82 0.02
N GLN A 150 4.25 -6.80 -0.52
CA GLN A 150 4.00 -6.76 -1.94
C GLN A 150 3.22 -5.50 -2.31
N SER A 151 3.61 -4.79 -3.40
CA SER A 151 2.93 -3.59 -3.88
C SER A 151 2.90 -2.48 -2.81
N TRP A 152 1.73 -1.97 -2.45
CA TRP A 152 1.57 -1.05 -1.32
C TRP A 152 2.03 -1.69 0.00
N GLY A 153 1.84 -3.00 0.17
CA GLY A 153 2.39 -3.75 1.30
C GLY A 153 3.92 -3.72 1.37
N GLY A 154 4.60 -3.49 0.25
CA GLY A 154 6.05 -3.21 0.23
C GLY A 154 6.40 -1.93 0.99
N ASN A 155 5.60 -0.86 0.84
CA ASN A 155 5.75 0.36 1.65
C ASN A 155 5.44 0.08 3.13
N VAL A 156 4.39 -0.71 3.41
CA VAL A 156 4.03 -1.10 4.78
C VAL A 156 5.14 -1.91 5.45
N ALA A 157 5.68 -2.93 4.79
CA ALA A 157 6.76 -3.76 5.32
C ALA A 157 8.06 -2.97 5.51
N ALA A 158 8.42 -2.11 4.56
CA ALA A 158 9.57 -1.22 4.71
C ALA A 158 9.40 -0.27 5.89
N LYS A 159 8.20 0.32 6.07
CA LYS A 159 7.88 1.16 7.23
C LYS A 159 7.89 0.37 8.54
N ALA A 160 7.36 -0.86 8.56
CA ALA A 160 7.41 -1.75 9.72
C ALA A 160 8.86 -2.08 10.10
N ALA A 161 9.73 -2.33 9.12
CA ALA A 161 11.16 -2.56 9.36
C ALA A 161 11.85 -1.34 9.96
N GLU A 162 11.54 -0.12 9.49
CA GLU A 162 12.09 1.11 10.07
C GLU A 162 11.63 1.36 11.51
N LEU A 163 10.40 0.98 11.85
CA LEU A 163 9.78 1.29 13.15
C LEU A 163 9.95 0.18 14.19
N TYR A 164 9.94 -1.08 13.75
CA TYR A 164 9.77 -2.23 14.63
C TYR A 164 10.85 -3.32 14.46
N ALA A 165 11.90 -3.10 13.64
CA ALA A 165 12.95 -4.11 13.44
C ALA A 165 13.63 -4.52 14.73
N VAL A 166 13.75 -3.59 15.68
CA VAL A 166 14.44 -3.78 16.96
C VAL A 166 13.51 -3.39 18.11
N ALA A 167 13.39 -4.27 19.07
CA ALA A 167 12.63 -3.99 20.30
C ALA A 167 13.38 -2.99 21.21
N PRO A 168 12.69 -2.37 22.20
CA PRO A 168 13.32 -1.42 23.13
C PRO A 168 14.51 -1.98 23.92
N ASP A 169 14.57 -3.29 24.13
CA ASP A 169 15.66 -4.00 24.80
C ASP A 169 16.86 -4.29 23.90
N GLY A 170 16.79 -3.88 22.62
CA GLY A 170 17.82 -4.13 21.62
C GLY A 170 17.72 -5.48 20.91
N SER A 171 16.76 -6.34 21.27
CA SER A 171 16.55 -7.61 20.59
C SER A 171 15.91 -7.41 19.21
N ARG A 172 16.21 -8.31 18.28
CA ARG A 172 15.64 -8.26 16.92
C ARG A 172 14.25 -8.88 16.89
N ASN A 173 13.31 -8.14 16.29
CA ASN A 173 11.97 -8.60 15.96
C ASN A 173 11.92 -9.26 14.59
N TYR A 174 12.79 -8.85 13.68
CA TYR A 174 12.92 -9.39 12.33
C TYR A 174 14.40 -9.61 12.00
N ASP A 175 14.67 -10.54 11.09
CA ASP A 175 16.02 -10.87 10.64
C ASP A 175 16.31 -10.31 9.24
N GLY A 176 15.30 -10.22 8.38
CA GLY A 176 15.42 -9.73 7.02
C GLY A 176 14.10 -9.20 6.47
N VAL A 177 14.18 -8.48 5.34
CA VAL A 177 13.05 -7.83 4.67
C VAL A 177 13.07 -8.18 3.18
N ILE A 178 11.94 -8.61 2.64
CA ILE A 178 11.75 -8.87 1.20
C ILE A 178 10.60 -7.98 0.70
N LEU A 179 10.85 -7.16 -0.31
CA LEU A 179 9.90 -6.21 -0.88
C LEU A 179 9.69 -6.54 -2.35
N THR A 180 8.48 -6.95 -2.73
CA THR A 180 8.17 -7.36 -4.10
C THR A 180 7.22 -6.39 -4.77
N SER A 181 7.56 -5.90 -5.97
CA SER A 181 6.81 -4.88 -6.71
C SER A 181 6.41 -3.68 -5.83
N GLY A 182 7.31 -3.27 -4.91
CA GLY A 182 7.01 -2.39 -3.78
C GLY A 182 6.77 -0.93 -4.18
N LEU A 183 5.77 -0.27 -3.55
CA LEU A 183 5.54 1.17 -3.66
C LEU A 183 6.52 1.91 -2.73
N LEU A 184 7.81 1.95 -3.09
CA LEU A 184 8.91 2.35 -2.21
C LEU A 184 9.25 3.85 -2.28
N ALA A 185 8.58 4.62 -3.13
CA ALA A 185 8.70 6.08 -3.17
C ALA A 185 7.93 6.80 -2.05
N GLY A 186 7.25 6.07 -1.17
CA GLY A 186 6.48 6.64 -0.06
C GLY A 186 5.14 7.26 -0.47
N GLY A 187 4.52 7.99 0.43
CA GLY A 187 3.22 8.62 0.20
C GLY A 187 3.29 9.88 -0.64
N THR A 188 4.29 10.74 -0.40
CA THR A 188 4.38 12.04 -1.05
C THR A 188 4.84 11.97 -2.51
N ARG A 189 5.68 10.99 -2.87
CA ARG A 189 6.21 10.82 -4.23
C ARG A 189 5.54 9.70 -5.02
N GLY A 190 5.03 8.67 -4.33
CA GLY A 190 4.48 7.48 -4.96
C GLY A 190 3.13 7.69 -5.65
N TYR A 191 2.42 8.78 -5.36
CA TYR A 191 1.09 9.08 -5.90
C TYR A 191 1.03 10.29 -6.82
N THR A 192 2.09 11.10 -6.91
CA THR A 192 2.12 12.36 -7.68
C THR A 192 1.69 12.17 -9.13
N PHE A 193 2.17 11.11 -9.80
CA PHE A 193 1.80 10.85 -11.19
C PHE A 193 0.30 10.59 -11.40
N ARG A 194 -0.42 10.11 -10.37
CA ARG A 194 -1.87 9.91 -10.44
C ARG A 194 -2.63 11.23 -10.31
N ALA A 195 -2.07 12.21 -9.60
CA ALA A 195 -2.60 13.57 -9.58
C ALA A 195 -2.43 14.23 -10.96
N ASP A 196 -1.26 14.05 -11.58
CA ASP A 196 -1.00 14.48 -12.97
C ASP A 196 -1.95 13.79 -13.95
N LEU A 197 -2.10 12.48 -13.88
CA LEU A 197 -3.06 11.72 -14.70
C LEU A 197 -4.49 12.28 -14.55
N ARG A 198 -4.90 12.59 -13.32
CA ARG A 198 -6.24 13.11 -13.03
C ARG A 198 -6.47 14.46 -13.70
N ALA A 199 -5.47 15.34 -13.67
CA ALA A 199 -5.51 16.64 -14.30
C ALA A 199 -5.50 16.54 -15.84
N VAL A 200 -4.62 15.73 -16.40
CA VAL A 200 -4.52 15.49 -17.86
C VAL A 200 -5.79 14.83 -18.40
N TYR A 201 -6.34 13.82 -17.70
CA TYR A 201 -7.58 13.19 -18.07
C TYR A 201 -8.75 14.20 -18.12
N GLN A 202 -8.89 15.04 -17.09
CA GLN A 202 -9.96 16.04 -17.05
C GLN A 202 -9.82 17.08 -18.16
N PHE A 203 -8.60 17.45 -18.53
CA PHE A 203 -8.36 18.38 -19.64
C PHE A 203 -8.91 17.85 -20.97
N TYR A 204 -8.66 16.58 -21.29
CA TYR A 204 -9.10 15.98 -22.55
C TYR A 204 -10.55 15.50 -22.53
N CYS A 205 -11.01 14.96 -21.42
CA CYS A 205 -12.30 14.27 -21.33
C CYS A 205 -13.44 15.15 -20.80
N GLN A 206 -13.17 16.10 -19.92
CA GLN A 206 -14.14 17.00 -19.29
C GLN A 206 -15.39 16.29 -18.73
N ASN A 207 -15.22 15.02 -18.28
CA ASN A 207 -16.34 14.21 -17.82
C ASN A 207 -16.15 13.62 -16.41
N HIS A 208 -15.15 14.10 -15.66
CA HIS A 208 -14.92 13.68 -14.29
C HIS A 208 -14.33 14.81 -13.43
N PRO A 209 -15.14 15.82 -12.99
CA PRO A 209 -16.59 15.93 -13.15
C PRO A 209 -17.03 16.34 -14.56
N ARG A 210 -18.29 16.05 -14.89
CA ARG A 210 -18.94 16.54 -16.11
C ARG A 210 -19.21 18.04 -15.99
N PRO A 211 -19.36 18.79 -17.10
CA PRO A 211 -19.73 20.21 -17.07
C PRO A 211 -21.06 20.49 -16.36
N THR A 212 -21.96 19.50 -16.30
CA THR A 212 -23.28 19.57 -15.64
C THR A 212 -23.23 19.17 -14.16
N GLU A 213 -22.11 18.67 -13.67
CA GLU A 213 -21.92 18.28 -12.28
C GLU A 213 -21.27 19.43 -11.49
N ALA A 214 -21.43 19.39 -10.17
CA ALA A 214 -20.74 20.34 -9.30
C ALA A 214 -19.23 20.22 -9.47
N ARG A 215 -18.56 21.35 -9.68
CA ARG A 215 -17.09 21.40 -9.77
C ARG A 215 -16.47 21.21 -8.40
N TYR A 216 -15.37 20.49 -8.37
CA TYR A 216 -14.56 20.29 -7.19
C TYR A 216 -13.07 20.19 -7.59
N PRO A 217 -12.12 20.54 -6.69
CA PRO A 217 -10.70 20.41 -6.97
C PRO A 217 -10.32 18.93 -7.25
N LEU A 218 -9.58 18.70 -8.34
CA LEU A 218 -9.29 17.34 -8.81
C LEU A 218 -8.46 16.52 -7.82
N TRP A 219 -7.60 17.19 -7.05
CA TRP A 219 -6.73 16.56 -6.05
C TRP A 219 -7.48 15.83 -4.93
N GLN A 220 -8.73 16.18 -4.66
CA GLN A 220 -9.52 15.50 -3.61
C GLN A 220 -10.16 14.18 -4.07
N GLY A 221 -9.97 13.79 -5.33
CA GLY A 221 -10.58 12.59 -5.92
C GLY A 221 -12.08 12.76 -6.17
N LEU A 222 -12.86 12.79 -5.10
CA LEU A 222 -14.30 13.09 -5.07
C LEU A 222 -14.61 14.03 -3.90
N PRO A 223 -15.75 14.77 -3.95
CA PRO A 223 -16.25 15.49 -2.79
C PRO A 223 -16.48 14.58 -1.59
N GLU A 224 -16.46 15.15 -0.38
CA GLU A 224 -16.76 14.41 0.85
C GLU A 224 -18.12 13.72 0.75
N GLY A 225 -18.18 12.44 1.14
CA GLY A 225 -19.42 11.65 1.10
C GLY A 225 -19.92 11.24 -0.29
N ALA A 226 -19.32 11.75 -1.37
CA ALA A 226 -19.64 11.29 -2.71
C ALA A 226 -19.07 9.89 -2.98
N SER A 227 -19.68 9.16 -3.89
CA SER A 227 -19.20 7.83 -4.32
C SER A 227 -19.23 7.71 -5.83
N MET A 228 -18.30 6.94 -6.38
CA MET A 228 -18.26 6.55 -7.78
C MET A 228 -17.80 5.11 -7.86
N SER A 229 -18.62 4.28 -8.49
CA SER A 229 -18.24 2.88 -8.71
C SER A 229 -17.16 2.77 -9.79
N ARG A 230 -16.41 1.66 -9.79
CA ARG A 230 -15.47 1.37 -10.88
C ARG A 230 -16.18 1.26 -12.23
N ALA A 231 -17.41 0.76 -12.26
CA ALA A 231 -18.21 0.65 -13.48
C ALA A 231 -18.56 2.04 -14.03
N ASP A 232 -19.00 2.99 -13.18
CA ASP A 232 -19.29 4.36 -13.58
C ASP A 232 -18.04 5.08 -14.13
N LEU A 233 -16.90 4.90 -13.46
CA LEU A 233 -15.64 5.46 -13.93
C LEU A 233 -15.23 4.85 -15.27
N SER A 234 -15.34 3.52 -15.42
CA SER A 234 -15.06 2.83 -16.69
C SER A 234 -15.95 3.35 -17.83
N ALA A 235 -17.24 3.59 -17.58
CA ALA A 235 -18.15 4.15 -18.55
C ALA A 235 -17.74 5.57 -19.00
N ARG A 236 -17.26 6.42 -18.08
CA ARG A 236 -16.72 7.74 -18.40
C ARG A 236 -15.43 7.65 -19.23
N VAL A 237 -14.54 6.74 -18.90
CA VAL A 237 -13.32 6.49 -19.69
C VAL A 237 -13.67 6.00 -21.09
N GLU A 238 -14.58 5.06 -21.19
CA GLU A 238 -15.05 4.54 -22.48
C GLU A 238 -15.67 5.62 -23.35
N GLU A 239 -16.57 6.45 -22.80
CA GLU A 239 -17.17 7.57 -23.48
C GLU A 239 -16.13 8.52 -24.12
N CYS A 240 -15.09 8.87 -23.35
CA CYS A 240 -14.05 9.79 -23.79
C CYS A 240 -13.03 9.17 -24.75
N THR A 241 -12.67 7.93 -24.53
CA THR A 241 -11.45 7.35 -25.14
C THR A 241 -11.74 6.18 -26.09
N GLY A 242 -12.95 5.59 -26.01
CA GLY A 242 -13.24 4.35 -26.73
C GLY A 242 -12.24 3.24 -26.39
N LEU A 243 -11.86 3.13 -25.10
CA LEU A 243 -10.79 2.25 -24.66
C LEU A 243 -11.00 0.79 -25.05
N SER A 244 -12.24 0.30 -24.98
CA SER A 244 -12.60 -1.10 -25.23
C SER A 244 -12.90 -1.42 -26.70
N ILE A 245 -13.11 -0.40 -27.54
CA ILE A 245 -13.41 -0.62 -28.97
C ILE A 245 -12.11 -0.62 -29.81
N SER A 246 -12.19 -1.25 -31.00
CA SER A 246 -11.02 -1.34 -31.87
C SER A 246 -10.55 0.07 -32.33
N PRO A 247 -9.27 0.25 -32.60
CA PRO A 247 -8.74 1.54 -33.02
C PRO A 247 -9.47 2.16 -34.22
N GLU A 248 -9.91 1.33 -35.15
CA GLU A 248 -10.60 1.73 -36.39
C GLU A 248 -12.04 2.20 -36.12
N ALA A 249 -12.67 1.73 -35.03
CA ALA A 249 -14.03 2.09 -34.66
C ALA A 249 -14.09 3.35 -33.77
N ARG A 250 -12.95 3.82 -33.26
CA ARG A 250 -12.89 5.04 -32.44
C ARG A 250 -13.18 6.28 -33.28
N THR A 251 -13.92 7.20 -32.72
CA THR A 251 -14.02 8.54 -33.31
C THR A 251 -12.64 9.23 -33.28
N PRO A 252 -12.39 10.20 -34.17
CA PRO A 252 -11.13 10.99 -34.12
C PRO A 252 -10.87 11.65 -32.75
N ALA A 253 -11.92 12.10 -32.06
CA ALA A 253 -11.80 12.71 -30.73
C ALA A 253 -11.40 11.68 -29.67
N GLN A 254 -12.00 10.50 -29.68
CA GLN A 254 -11.62 9.40 -28.76
C GLN A 254 -10.18 8.93 -28.98
N ALA A 255 -9.79 8.74 -30.24
CA ALA A 255 -8.44 8.32 -30.58
C ALA A 255 -7.40 9.38 -30.17
N MET A 256 -7.71 10.67 -30.35
CA MET A 256 -6.84 11.79 -29.93
C MET A 256 -6.74 11.84 -28.38
N ALA A 257 -7.87 11.78 -27.66
CA ALA A 257 -7.87 11.84 -26.20
C ALA A 257 -7.06 10.67 -25.60
N LEU A 258 -7.34 9.44 -26.05
CA LEU A 258 -6.60 8.26 -25.58
C LEU A 258 -5.10 8.38 -25.82
N ARG A 259 -4.69 8.69 -27.04
CA ARG A 259 -3.26 8.83 -27.41
C ARG A 259 -2.57 9.88 -26.53
N ASN A 260 -3.16 11.06 -26.38
CA ASN A 260 -2.56 12.14 -25.61
C ASN A 260 -2.47 11.80 -24.11
N ILE A 261 -3.53 11.23 -23.53
CA ILE A 261 -3.52 10.81 -22.12
C ILE A 261 -2.39 9.79 -21.89
N LEU A 262 -2.31 8.73 -22.68
CA LEU A 262 -1.30 7.69 -22.51
C LEU A 262 0.12 8.21 -22.75
N SER A 263 0.31 9.02 -23.80
CA SER A 263 1.63 9.55 -24.14
C SER A 263 2.18 10.50 -23.07
N VAL A 264 1.33 11.41 -22.56
CA VAL A 264 1.74 12.39 -21.53
C VAL A 264 1.98 11.74 -20.19
N THR A 265 1.13 10.78 -19.79
CA THR A 265 1.17 10.22 -18.44
C THR A 265 2.02 8.96 -18.32
N GLY A 266 2.32 8.30 -19.44
CA GLY A 266 3.04 7.02 -19.47
C GLY A 266 2.23 5.84 -18.91
N VAL A 267 0.94 6.04 -18.61
CA VAL A 267 0.02 4.97 -18.18
C VAL A 267 -0.34 4.12 -19.39
N THR A 268 -0.47 2.81 -19.22
CA THR A 268 -0.89 1.90 -20.30
C THR A 268 -2.41 1.84 -20.41
N ALA A 269 -2.92 1.48 -21.59
CA ALA A 269 -4.35 1.43 -21.85
C ALA A 269 -5.10 0.48 -20.89
N ASP A 270 -4.54 -0.68 -20.62
CA ASP A 270 -5.09 -1.70 -19.73
C ASP A 270 -5.12 -1.28 -18.24
N THR A 271 -4.26 -0.35 -17.83
CA THR A 271 -4.20 0.15 -16.44
C THR A 271 -4.85 1.50 -16.22
N LEU A 272 -5.25 2.21 -17.29
CA LEU A 272 -5.81 3.58 -17.22
C LEU A 272 -6.97 3.70 -16.21
N VAL A 273 -7.97 2.80 -16.30
CA VAL A 273 -9.13 2.81 -15.38
C VAL A 273 -8.70 2.55 -13.94
N ALA A 274 -7.74 1.67 -13.72
CA ALA A 274 -7.25 1.37 -12.37
C ALA A 274 -6.54 2.58 -11.75
N HIS A 275 -5.66 3.25 -12.50
CA HIS A 275 -4.98 4.45 -12.04
C HIS A 275 -5.94 5.60 -11.75
N LEU A 276 -6.95 5.81 -12.61
CA LEU A 276 -8.00 6.81 -12.37
C LEU A 276 -8.87 6.45 -11.15
N ALA A 277 -9.16 5.15 -10.92
CA ALA A 277 -9.90 4.72 -9.74
C ALA A 277 -9.12 5.04 -8.44
N TRP A 278 -7.81 4.88 -8.43
CA TRP A 278 -6.99 5.31 -7.29
C TRP A 278 -6.96 6.84 -7.14
N ALA A 279 -6.78 7.58 -8.24
CA ALA A 279 -6.86 9.04 -8.22
C ALA A 279 -8.26 9.58 -7.87
N THR A 280 -9.25 8.73 -7.82
CA THR A 280 -10.64 9.04 -7.45
C THR A 280 -10.93 8.61 -6.01
N ASN A 281 -10.95 7.31 -5.76
CA ASN A 281 -11.44 6.74 -4.50
C ASN A 281 -10.36 6.75 -3.39
N LEU A 282 -9.09 6.46 -3.74
CA LEU A 282 -8.02 6.50 -2.75
C LEU A 282 -7.64 7.94 -2.40
N PHE A 283 -7.65 8.87 -3.37
CA PHE A 283 -7.42 10.30 -3.08
C PHE A 283 -8.51 10.84 -2.17
N GLN A 284 -9.78 10.47 -2.40
CA GLN A 284 -10.87 10.83 -1.49
C GLN A 284 -10.62 10.31 -0.06
N ASP A 285 -10.19 9.06 0.10
CA ASP A 285 -9.86 8.49 1.41
C ASP A 285 -8.70 9.23 2.08
N ILE A 286 -7.62 9.50 1.35
CA ILE A 286 -6.45 10.26 1.84
C ILE A 286 -6.88 11.65 2.30
N VAL A 287 -7.55 12.40 1.44
CA VAL A 287 -7.90 13.79 1.69
C VAL A 287 -8.93 13.91 2.82
N TRP A 288 -10.06 13.23 2.71
CA TRP A 288 -11.16 13.46 3.63
C TRP A 288 -11.05 12.67 4.94
N LYS A 289 -10.60 11.41 4.86
CA LYS A 289 -10.56 10.55 6.06
C LYS A 289 -9.24 10.60 6.80
N ARG A 290 -8.13 11.03 6.16
CA ARG A 290 -6.80 11.04 6.79
C ARG A 290 -6.26 12.45 7.04
N LEU A 291 -6.56 13.40 6.15
CA LEU A 291 -6.00 14.74 6.18
C LEU A 291 -7.04 15.86 6.46
N GLY A 292 -8.29 15.49 6.83
CA GLY A 292 -9.33 16.45 7.22
C GLY A 292 -9.70 17.45 6.11
N GLY A 293 -9.62 17.05 4.84
CA GLY A 293 -9.94 17.87 3.68
C GLY A 293 -8.73 18.66 3.12
N ALA A 294 -7.54 18.53 3.71
CA ALA A 294 -6.34 19.24 3.24
C ALA A 294 -5.69 18.55 2.04
N ASN A 295 -5.09 19.33 1.15
CA ASN A 295 -4.49 18.87 -0.12
C ASN A 295 -3.02 18.46 0.05
N PRO A 296 -2.62 17.17 -0.09
CA PRO A 296 -1.22 16.76 -0.06
C PRO A 296 -0.54 16.76 -1.44
N PHE A 297 -1.27 17.06 -2.54
CA PHE A 297 -0.78 16.89 -3.91
C PHE A 297 -0.53 18.22 -4.59
N SER A 298 0.51 18.27 -5.44
CA SER A 298 0.84 19.42 -6.28
C SER A 298 1.19 18.98 -7.69
N ASN A 299 0.75 19.77 -8.67
CA ASN A 299 1.21 19.71 -10.06
C ASN A 299 1.65 21.07 -10.58
N SER A 300 1.81 22.08 -9.72
CA SER A 300 2.15 23.45 -10.12
C SER A 300 3.50 23.54 -10.83
N GLY A 301 4.48 22.70 -10.45
CA GLY A 301 5.80 22.60 -11.06
C GLY A 301 5.91 21.60 -12.22
N THR A 302 4.84 20.86 -12.55
CA THR A 302 4.89 19.82 -13.60
C THR A 302 4.77 20.45 -14.98
N THR A 303 5.70 20.14 -15.88
CA THR A 303 5.59 20.43 -17.31
C THR A 303 5.13 19.17 -18.05
N TYR A 304 3.94 19.23 -18.62
CA TYR A 304 3.39 18.12 -19.40
C TYR A 304 3.92 18.17 -20.84
N VAL A 305 4.43 17.05 -21.32
CA VAL A 305 4.99 16.90 -22.67
C VAL A 305 4.54 15.58 -23.31
N GLY A 306 4.54 15.55 -24.64
CA GLY A 306 4.17 14.34 -25.39
C GLY A 306 2.76 14.32 -25.93
N SER A 307 2.03 15.43 -25.83
CA SER A 307 0.72 15.59 -26.46
C SER A 307 0.83 16.17 -27.87
N ASP A 308 -0.28 16.17 -28.61
CA ASP A 308 -0.38 16.84 -29.90
C ASP A 308 -0.22 18.38 -29.77
N ASN A 309 -0.50 18.95 -28.58
CA ASN A 309 -0.36 20.39 -28.30
C ASN A 309 -0.02 20.62 -26.82
N ASP A 310 1.26 20.49 -26.48
CA ASP A 310 1.75 20.65 -25.12
C ASP A 310 1.50 22.07 -24.56
N VAL A 311 1.53 23.09 -25.44
CA VAL A 311 1.25 24.49 -25.02
C VAL A 311 -0.19 24.62 -24.50
N ALA A 312 -1.17 24.14 -25.26
CA ALA A 312 -2.56 24.18 -24.87
C ALA A 312 -2.82 23.34 -23.61
N LEU A 313 -2.20 22.16 -23.51
CA LEU A 313 -2.31 21.30 -22.32
C LEU A 313 -1.79 22.02 -21.07
N ASN A 314 -0.58 22.57 -21.11
CA ASN A 314 0.03 23.23 -19.96
C ASN A 314 -0.70 24.51 -19.54
N GLN A 315 -1.36 25.20 -20.48
CA GLN A 315 -2.17 26.37 -20.18
C GLN A 315 -3.57 26.05 -19.65
N GLY A 316 -4.15 24.94 -20.08
CA GLY A 316 -5.56 24.60 -19.79
C GLY A 316 -5.77 23.55 -18.70
N VAL A 317 -4.74 22.82 -18.31
CA VAL A 317 -4.83 21.82 -17.25
C VAL A 317 -5.03 22.49 -15.88
N GLU A 318 -5.88 21.91 -15.03
CA GLU A 318 -6.06 22.40 -13.65
C GLU A 318 -4.75 22.30 -12.88
N ARG A 319 -4.34 23.42 -12.27
CA ARG A 319 -3.17 23.52 -11.41
C ARG A 319 -3.58 23.60 -9.97
N PHE A 320 -2.88 22.89 -9.11
CA PHE A 320 -3.09 22.91 -7.67
C PHE A 320 -1.75 22.82 -6.93
N GLU A 321 -1.73 23.41 -5.76
CA GLU A 321 -0.59 23.38 -4.86
C GLU A 321 -0.93 22.62 -3.57
N ALA A 322 0.04 21.90 -3.05
CA ALA A 322 -0.12 21.15 -1.83
C ALA A 322 -0.09 22.06 -0.59
N ASP A 323 -0.91 21.73 0.41
CA ASP A 323 -0.78 22.25 1.75
C ASP A 323 0.46 21.63 2.42
N PRO A 324 1.46 22.42 2.86
CA PRO A 324 2.65 21.90 3.50
C PRO A 324 2.36 21.03 4.73
N ALA A 325 1.31 21.33 5.51
CA ALA A 325 0.94 20.52 6.67
C ALA A 325 0.35 19.16 6.24
N ALA A 326 -0.44 19.12 5.16
CA ALA A 326 -0.94 17.88 4.59
C ALA A 326 0.19 17.01 4.01
N VAL A 327 1.16 17.62 3.32
CA VAL A 327 2.36 16.92 2.85
C VAL A 327 3.14 16.34 4.01
N ALA A 328 3.38 17.11 5.08
CA ALA A 328 4.10 16.63 6.25
C ALA A 328 3.37 15.47 6.96
N ALA A 329 2.04 15.53 7.04
CA ALA A 329 1.23 14.45 7.62
C ALA A 329 1.29 13.17 6.77
N LEU A 330 1.20 13.29 5.44
CA LEU A 330 1.33 12.15 4.52
C LEU A 330 2.75 11.56 4.56
N ALA A 331 3.78 12.40 4.61
CA ALA A 331 5.17 11.98 4.74
C ALA A 331 5.39 11.22 6.06
N TYR A 332 4.87 11.74 7.17
CA TYR A 332 4.95 11.07 8.46
C TYR A 332 4.33 9.67 8.43
N ASP A 333 3.18 9.52 7.79
CA ASP A 333 2.52 8.21 7.66
C ASP A 333 3.31 7.24 6.77
N ALA A 334 3.74 7.68 5.58
CA ALA A 334 4.09 6.75 4.52
C ALA A 334 5.49 6.90 3.92
N ASP A 335 6.16 8.06 4.03
CA ASP A 335 7.48 8.22 3.45
C ASP A 335 8.52 7.42 4.22
N LEU A 336 9.41 6.76 3.48
CA LEU A 336 10.50 5.97 4.03
C LEU A 336 11.69 6.89 4.35
N THR A 337 12.38 6.59 5.45
CA THR A 337 13.57 7.31 5.88
C THR A 337 14.87 6.72 5.32
N GLY A 338 14.82 5.47 4.88
CA GLY A 338 15.97 4.69 4.44
C GLY A 338 16.87 4.22 5.58
N ASN A 339 16.51 4.50 6.83
CA ASN A 339 17.30 4.05 7.99
C ASN A 339 17.04 2.57 8.31
N ILE A 340 17.28 1.71 7.31
CA ILE A 340 17.17 0.28 7.45
C ILE A 340 18.31 -0.26 8.33
N VAL A 341 17.98 -1.26 9.16
CA VAL A 341 18.96 -1.92 10.06
C VAL A 341 19.06 -3.43 9.83
N LEU A 342 18.32 -3.93 8.84
CA LEU A 342 18.23 -5.34 8.46
C LEU A 342 18.61 -5.53 7.00
N PRO A 343 19.17 -6.70 6.62
CA PRO A 343 19.26 -7.12 5.23
C PRO A 343 17.91 -6.96 4.53
N THR A 344 17.87 -6.18 3.46
CA THR A 344 16.66 -5.85 2.69
C THR A 344 16.88 -6.20 1.23
N LEU A 345 16.07 -7.10 0.68
CA LEU A 345 16.06 -7.46 -0.74
C LEU A 345 14.79 -6.94 -1.40
N THR A 346 14.92 -6.34 -2.58
CA THR A 346 13.78 -6.01 -3.42
C THR A 346 13.77 -6.85 -4.69
N LEU A 347 12.58 -7.16 -5.20
CA LEU A 347 12.36 -7.82 -6.48
C LEU A 347 11.25 -7.09 -7.23
N HIS A 348 11.59 -6.46 -8.36
CA HIS A 348 10.67 -5.58 -9.08
C HIS A 348 10.67 -5.85 -10.58
N ALA A 349 9.49 -5.84 -11.18
CA ALA A 349 9.34 -5.97 -12.61
C ALA A 349 9.74 -4.68 -13.32
N ARG A 350 10.66 -4.77 -14.28
CA ARG A 350 11.16 -3.61 -15.04
C ARG A 350 10.06 -2.85 -15.78
N TYR A 351 9.03 -3.55 -16.22
CA TYR A 351 7.92 -3.00 -16.99
C TYR A 351 6.61 -2.98 -16.18
N ASP A 352 6.70 -2.89 -14.86
CA ASP A 352 5.52 -2.82 -13.98
C ASP A 352 4.65 -1.59 -14.34
N PRO A 353 3.41 -1.80 -14.82
CA PRO A 353 2.56 -0.71 -15.28
C PRO A 353 1.80 -0.02 -14.14
N THR A 354 1.88 -0.56 -12.93
CA THR A 354 1.13 -0.08 -11.74
C THR A 354 2.02 0.68 -10.76
N VAL A 355 3.18 0.13 -10.45
CA VAL A 355 4.21 0.77 -9.63
C VAL A 355 5.47 0.88 -10.46
N SER A 356 5.77 2.08 -10.94
CA SER A 356 6.94 2.33 -11.78
C SER A 356 8.21 1.85 -11.10
N VAL A 357 9.10 1.23 -11.88
CA VAL A 357 10.41 0.78 -11.40
C VAL A 357 11.31 1.93 -10.88
N SER A 358 10.97 3.19 -11.20
CA SER A 358 11.63 4.38 -10.61
C SER A 358 11.50 4.44 -9.09
N HIS A 359 10.49 3.80 -8.49
CA HIS A 359 10.37 3.68 -7.04
C HIS A 359 11.58 2.99 -6.42
N GLU A 360 12.18 2.04 -7.12
CA GLU A 360 13.40 1.37 -6.69
C GLU A 360 14.61 2.31 -6.68
N ALA A 361 14.74 3.19 -7.68
CA ALA A 361 15.80 4.20 -7.71
C ALA A 361 15.62 5.23 -6.60
N ILE A 362 14.38 5.66 -6.34
CA ILE A 362 14.03 6.57 -5.25
C ILE A 362 14.40 5.94 -3.90
N TYR A 363 14.06 4.67 -3.70
CA TYR A 363 14.37 3.96 -2.46
C TYR A 363 15.88 3.76 -2.27
N ALA A 364 16.60 3.38 -3.33
CA ALA A 364 18.05 3.28 -3.28
C ALA A 364 18.72 4.61 -2.88
N GLN A 365 18.25 5.74 -3.44
CA GLN A 365 18.73 7.06 -3.06
C GLN A 365 18.40 7.40 -1.60
N THR A 366 17.19 7.07 -1.13
CA THR A 366 16.75 7.30 0.26
C THR A 366 17.62 6.51 1.24
N VAL A 367 17.85 5.23 0.96
CA VAL A 367 18.73 4.35 1.77
C VAL A 367 20.17 4.81 1.73
N ALA A 368 20.68 5.26 0.57
CA ALA A 368 22.03 5.81 0.45
C ALA A 368 22.21 7.11 1.25
N THR A 369 21.21 7.98 1.23
CA THR A 369 21.21 9.22 2.04
C THR A 369 21.26 8.92 3.54
N ALA A 370 20.64 7.82 3.98
CA ALA A 370 20.71 7.34 5.36
C ALA A 370 22.02 6.57 5.68
N GLY A 371 22.92 6.39 4.70
CA GLY A 371 24.20 5.67 4.89
C GLY A 371 24.03 4.16 5.08
N ARG A 372 23.00 3.55 4.47
CA ARG A 372 22.62 2.14 4.69
C ARG A 372 22.68 1.28 3.42
N SER A 373 23.38 1.72 2.38
CA SER A 373 23.40 1.03 1.08
C SER A 373 23.95 -0.40 1.14
N ASP A 374 24.74 -0.73 2.12
CA ASP A 374 25.29 -2.08 2.37
C ASP A 374 24.21 -3.11 2.75
N LEU A 375 23.09 -2.63 3.30
CA LEU A 375 21.94 -3.45 3.70
C LEU A 375 20.86 -3.58 2.62
N LEU A 376 21.00 -2.94 1.45
CA LEU A 376 20.03 -3.01 0.37
C LEU A 376 20.57 -3.82 -0.82
N GLY A 377 19.85 -4.85 -1.24
CA GLY A 377 20.04 -5.57 -2.50
C GLY A 377 18.80 -5.39 -3.37
N GLN A 378 18.97 -4.99 -4.64
CA GLN A 378 17.87 -4.79 -5.58
C GLN A 378 18.01 -5.72 -6.77
N VAL A 379 16.93 -6.44 -7.09
CA VAL A 379 16.84 -7.42 -8.17
C VAL A 379 15.67 -7.03 -9.09
N PHE A 380 15.88 -7.17 -10.39
CA PHE A 380 14.88 -6.78 -11.39
C PHE A 380 14.54 -7.95 -12.30
N THR A 381 13.32 -7.92 -12.86
CA THR A 381 12.87 -8.91 -13.85
C THR A 381 12.35 -8.23 -15.10
N THR A 382 12.28 -8.96 -16.20
CA THR A 382 11.66 -8.47 -17.44
C THR A 382 10.16 -8.73 -17.52
N GLU A 383 9.52 -9.03 -16.38
CA GLU A 383 8.06 -9.13 -16.29
C GLU A 383 7.39 -7.81 -16.72
N ALA A 384 6.18 -7.91 -17.26
CA ALA A 384 5.42 -6.78 -17.77
C ALA A 384 4.10 -6.55 -16.99
N LEU A 385 3.85 -7.32 -15.93
CA LEU A 385 2.64 -7.21 -15.14
C LEU A 385 2.97 -6.92 -13.68
N HIS A 386 2.14 -6.07 -13.07
CA HIS A 386 2.28 -5.74 -11.65
C HIS A 386 2.09 -6.97 -10.77
N SER A 387 3.09 -7.24 -9.93
CA SER A 387 3.01 -8.30 -8.91
C SER A 387 2.72 -9.70 -9.49
N ARG A 388 3.10 -9.95 -10.72
CA ARG A 388 3.01 -11.24 -11.41
C ARG A 388 4.40 -11.85 -11.63
N LEU A 389 5.22 -11.77 -10.59
CA LEU A 389 6.53 -12.42 -10.57
C LEU A 389 6.33 -13.94 -10.50
N SER A 390 7.16 -14.70 -11.21
CA SER A 390 7.02 -16.15 -11.28
C SER A 390 7.41 -16.86 -9.98
N THR A 391 6.88 -18.05 -9.76
CA THR A 391 7.23 -18.90 -8.61
C THR A 391 8.73 -19.11 -8.44
N PRO A 392 9.54 -19.46 -9.48
CA PRO A 392 10.98 -19.55 -9.36
C PRO A 392 11.65 -18.26 -8.89
N GLN A 393 11.13 -17.10 -9.28
CA GLN A 393 11.68 -15.80 -8.87
C GLN A 393 11.38 -15.52 -7.38
N TYR A 394 10.18 -15.84 -6.89
CA TYR A 394 9.85 -15.73 -5.46
C TYR A 394 10.70 -16.69 -4.61
N LEU A 395 10.89 -17.93 -5.06
CA LEU A 395 11.71 -18.90 -4.36
C LEU A 395 13.20 -18.51 -4.35
N ALA A 396 13.68 -17.94 -5.45
CA ALA A 396 15.05 -17.45 -5.55
C ALA A 396 15.35 -16.30 -4.58
N ILE A 397 14.43 -15.33 -4.46
CA ILE A 397 14.65 -14.20 -3.55
C ILE A 397 14.59 -14.64 -2.07
N LEU A 398 13.74 -15.63 -1.74
CA LEU A 398 13.72 -16.27 -0.41
C LEU A 398 15.01 -16.99 -0.10
N ALA A 399 15.49 -17.82 -1.04
CA ALA A 399 16.75 -18.53 -0.90
C ALA A 399 17.95 -17.58 -0.79
N ALA A 400 17.96 -16.50 -1.58
CA ALA A 400 18.98 -15.47 -1.52
C ALA A 400 18.98 -14.73 -0.18
N MET A 401 17.80 -14.39 0.37
CA MET A 401 17.70 -13.82 1.71
C MET A 401 18.23 -14.80 2.77
N LYS A 402 17.81 -16.07 2.69
CA LYS A 402 18.32 -17.10 3.60
C LYS A 402 19.85 -17.19 3.57
N ASN A 403 20.44 -17.22 2.38
CA ASN A 403 21.89 -17.28 2.21
C ASN A 403 22.57 -16.04 2.79
N TRP A 404 22.00 -14.85 2.58
CA TRP A 404 22.53 -13.60 3.17
C TRP A 404 22.53 -13.67 4.70
N LEU A 405 21.43 -14.12 5.29
CA LEU A 405 21.30 -14.28 6.75
C LEU A 405 22.24 -15.36 7.33
N ASP A 406 22.57 -16.39 6.54
CA ASP A 406 23.48 -17.48 6.96
C ASP A 406 24.95 -17.07 6.87
N THR A 407 25.31 -16.30 5.84
CA THR A 407 26.72 -16.01 5.49
C THR A 407 27.14 -14.57 5.80
N GLY A 408 26.20 -13.65 6.00
CA GLY A 408 26.44 -12.20 6.05
C GLY A 408 26.76 -11.56 4.70
N GLN A 409 26.74 -12.33 3.60
CA GLN A 409 27.11 -11.87 2.27
C GLN A 409 25.86 -11.42 1.49
N ARG A 410 25.82 -10.14 1.10
CA ARG A 410 24.74 -9.61 0.28
C ARG A 410 24.75 -10.26 -1.11
N PRO A 411 23.64 -10.86 -1.56
CA PRO A 411 23.58 -11.47 -2.89
C PRO A 411 23.60 -10.40 -3.99
N SER A 412 24.25 -10.73 -5.10
CA SER A 412 24.14 -9.99 -6.34
C SER A 412 22.89 -10.42 -7.13
N ALA A 413 22.49 -9.65 -8.15
CA ALA A 413 21.43 -10.06 -9.06
C ALA A 413 21.80 -11.36 -9.81
N SER A 414 23.09 -11.60 -10.09
CA SER A 414 23.57 -12.83 -10.71
C SER A 414 23.43 -14.05 -9.77
N ASP A 415 23.66 -13.88 -8.47
CA ASP A 415 23.44 -14.96 -7.49
C ASP A 415 21.96 -15.34 -7.42
N VAL A 416 21.06 -14.34 -7.43
CA VAL A 416 19.61 -14.58 -7.45
C VAL A 416 19.17 -15.24 -8.77
N ALA A 417 19.74 -14.85 -9.91
CA ALA A 417 19.47 -15.49 -11.19
C ALA A 417 19.93 -16.97 -11.21
N ALA A 418 21.11 -17.25 -10.66
CA ALA A 418 21.60 -18.63 -10.52
C ALA A 418 20.68 -19.50 -9.64
N LEU A 419 20.23 -18.95 -8.50
CA LEU A 419 19.24 -19.60 -7.62
C LEU A 419 17.91 -19.82 -8.34
N CYS A 420 17.43 -18.83 -9.11
CA CYS A 420 16.17 -18.92 -9.82
C CYS A 420 16.11 -20.11 -10.79
N VAL A 421 17.21 -20.38 -11.49
CA VAL A 421 17.31 -21.54 -12.40
C VAL A 421 17.13 -22.87 -11.65
N THR A 422 17.54 -22.95 -10.38
CA THR A 422 17.39 -24.19 -9.59
C THR A 422 15.95 -24.51 -9.20
N PHE A 423 15.04 -23.56 -9.37
CA PHE A 423 13.60 -23.71 -9.06
C PHE A 423 12.70 -23.87 -10.29
N LEU A 424 13.27 -23.99 -11.50
CA LEU A 424 12.49 -24.16 -12.72
C LEU A 424 11.69 -25.46 -12.78
N ASP A 425 12.05 -26.44 -12.01
CA ASP A 425 11.31 -27.71 -11.86
C ASP A 425 10.08 -27.60 -10.95
N ARG A 426 9.94 -26.50 -10.21
CA ARG A 426 8.82 -26.25 -9.27
C ARG A 426 7.57 -25.73 -9.93
N SER A 427 7.68 -25.14 -11.11
CA SER A 427 6.56 -24.64 -11.89
C SER A 427 6.92 -24.52 -13.37
N ALA A 428 5.92 -24.44 -14.26
CA ALA A 428 6.15 -24.18 -15.69
C ALA A 428 6.51 -22.72 -16.00
N GLU A 429 6.70 -21.88 -14.98
CA GLU A 429 6.95 -20.46 -15.13
C GLU A 429 8.44 -20.17 -15.36
N PRO A 430 8.79 -19.14 -16.16
CA PRO A 430 10.18 -18.82 -16.47
C PRO A 430 10.89 -18.07 -15.34
N CYS A 431 12.22 -18.10 -15.38
CA CYS A 431 13.07 -17.21 -14.60
C CYS A 431 13.49 -16.02 -15.47
N LEU A 432 12.98 -14.82 -15.19
CA LEU A 432 13.16 -13.60 -15.99
C LEU A 432 14.03 -12.55 -15.28
N ILE A 433 14.99 -12.95 -14.46
CA ILE A 433 15.87 -12.02 -13.74
C ILE A 433 16.76 -11.26 -14.75
N ASP A 434 16.72 -9.92 -14.66
CA ASP A 434 17.58 -9.02 -15.44
C ASP A 434 18.77 -8.58 -14.58
N THR A 435 19.91 -9.22 -14.78
CA THR A 435 21.14 -8.96 -14.01
C THR A 435 21.83 -7.65 -14.40
N GLY A 436 21.53 -7.11 -15.58
CA GLY A 436 22.16 -5.91 -16.15
C GLY A 436 21.40 -4.61 -15.86
N PHE A 437 20.11 -4.69 -15.55
CA PHE A 437 19.27 -3.52 -15.37
C PHE A 437 19.59 -2.74 -14.08
N ARG A 438 19.55 -1.43 -14.20
CA ARG A 438 19.63 -0.49 -13.05
C ARG A 438 18.65 0.64 -13.31
N PRO A 439 17.64 0.85 -12.43
CA PRO A 439 16.67 1.92 -12.61
C PRO A 439 17.30 3.28 -12.38
N ARG A 440 16.80 4.30 -13.08
CA ARG A 440 17.10 5.70 -12.84
C ARG A 440 15.86 6.39 -12.26
N LEU A 441 16.04 7.60 -11.71
CA LEU A 441 14.94 8.38 -11.11
C LEU A 441 13.86 8.76 -12.13
N ASP A 442 14.22 8.87 -13.40
CA ASP A 442 13.35 9.19 -14.53
C ASP A 442 12.86 7.95 -15.30
N THR A 443 13.23 6.74 -14.90
CA THR A 443 12.76 5.50 -15.52
C THR A 443 11.29 5.28 -15.17
N ARG A 444 10.42 5.19 -16.19
CA ARG A 444 9.01 4.84 -16.07
C ARG A 444 8.76 3.43 -16.58
#